data_9836cb03a4ef8b910896f3aba588d80a
#
_entry.id   9836cb03a4ef8b910896f3aba588d80a
#
_cell.length_a   1.000
_cell.length_b   1.000
_cell.length_c   1.000
_cell.angle_alpha   90.00
_cell.angle_beta   90.00
_cell.angle_gamma   90.00
#
_symmetry.space_group_name_H-M   'P 1'
#
loop_
_entity.id
_entity.type
_entity.pdbx_description
1 polymer ?
#
loop_
_entity_poly.entity_id
_entity_poly.type
_entity_poly.pdbx_seq_one_letter_code
_entity_poly.pdbx_strand_id
1 'polypeptide(L)' 'MKITKDLEGKRVKITDIDNEIFEGIVSDYIYPEDNEPEGVAGICIEDCPQRPGDWIGFNEHDIKEIKIID' A
#
# COMPACT_ATOMS: atom_id res chain seq x y z
N MET A 1 -2.07 -1.93 -11.06
CA MET A 1 -0.97 -2.63 -10.35
C MET A 1 -1.55 -3.70 -9.43
N LYS A 2 -1.08 -4.91 -9.57
CA LYS A 2 -1.59 -6.02 -8.76
C LYS A 2 -0.78 -6.16 -7.48
N ILE A 3 -1.46 -6.18 -6.34
CA ILE A 3 -0.82 -6.36 -5.04
C ILE A 3 -1.26 -7.70 -4.44
N THR A 4 -0.39 -8.29 -3.63
CA THR A 4 -0.63 -9.61 -3.05
C THR A 4 -0.32 -9.61 -1.57
N LYS A 5 -0.83 -10.62 -0.87
CA LYS A 5 -0.62 -10.76 0.57
C LYS A 5 0.85 -10.94 0.93
N ASP A 6 1.68 -11.36 0.00
CA ASP A 6 3.11 -11.55 0.23
C ASP A 6 3.81 -10.26 0.63
N LEU A 7 3.19 -9.11 0.36
CA LEU A 7 3.77 -7.81 0.71
C LEU A 7 3.73 -7.52 2.21
N GLU A 8 2.89 -8.21 2.97
CA GLU A 8 2.80 -7.97 4.41
C GLU A 8 4.16 -8.14 5.07
N GLY A 9 4.51 -7.18 5.91
CA GLY A 9 5.78 -7.18 6.62
C GLY A 9 6.96 -6.63 5.83
N LYS A 10 6.76 -6.33 4.55
CA LYS A 10 7.83 -5.82 3.69
C LYS A 10 7.87 -4.30 3.74
N ARG A 11 9.08 -3.76 3.61
CA ARG A 11 9.23 -2.32 3.40
C ARG A 11 9.13 -2.06 1.90
N VAL A 12 8.28 -1.14 1.53
CA VAL A 12 7.98 -0.86 0.13
C VAL A 12 8.08 0.63 -0.17
N LYS A 13 8.29 0.93 -1.44
CA LYS A 13 8.20 2.28 -1.98
C LYS A 13 7.07 2.27 -2.98
N ILE A 14 6.09 3.14 -2.75
CA ILE A 14 4.89 3.22 -3.58
C ILE A 14 4.86 4.55 -4.32
N THR A 15 4.63 4.49 -5.62
CA THR A 15 4.30 5.67 -6.42
C THR A 15 2.82 5.59 -6.73
N ASP A 16 2.06 6.59 -6.33
CA ASP A 16 0.63 6.57 -6.57
C ASP A 16 0.30 7.16 -7.94
N ILE A 17 -1.00 7.17 -8.27
CA ILE A 17 -1.45 7.63 -9.59
C ILE A 17 -1.22 9.13 -9.81
N ASP A 18 -0.97 9.87 -8.74
CA ASP A 18 -0.65 11.30 -8.80
C ASP A 18 0.86 11.53 -8.79
N ASN A 19 1.66 10.46 -8.92
CA ASN A 19 3.13 10.49 -8.91
C ASN A 19 3.71 10.90 -7.56
N GLU A 20 2.94 10.83 -6.50
CA GLU A 20 3.46 11.02 -5.16
C GLU A 20 4.11 9.73 -4.69
N ILE A 21 5.19 9.87 -3.92
CA ILE A 21 5.99 8.73 -3.47
C ILE A 21 5.87 8.57 -1.97
N PHE A 22 5.58 7.35 -1.54
CA PHE A 22 5.46 6.99 -0.13
C PHE A 22 6.31 5.75 0.13
N GLU A 23 6.92 5.72 1.31
CA GLU A 23 7.73 4.59 1.72
C GLU A 23 7.26 4.15 3.10
N GLY A 24 7.15 2.85 3.31
CA GLY A 24 6.72 2.35 4.61
C GLY A 24 6.69 0.84 4.63
N ILE A 25 6.26 0.31 5.78
CA ILE A 25 6.13 -1.13 5.98
C ILE A 25 4.66 -1.50 5.80
N VAL A 26 4.40 -2.52 4.98
CA VAL A 26 3.03 -3.01 4.78
C VAL A 26 2.59 -3.68 6.07
N SER A 27 1.65 -3.06 6.76
CA SER A 27 1.14 -3.57 8.03
C SER A 27 -0.08 -4.46 7.86
N ASP A 28 -0.78 -4.33 6.74
CA ASP A 28 -1.99 -5.10 6.52
C ASP A 28 -2.27 -5.23 5.03
N TYR A 29 -2.84 -6.37 4.65
CA TYR A 29 -3.34 -6.62 3.30
C TYR A 29 -4.85 -6.82 3.40
N ILE A 30 -5.59 -6.12 2.58
CA ILE A 30 -7.05 -6.18 2.58
C ILE A 30 -7.50 -6.94 1.34
N TYR A 31 -8.22 -8.05 1.56
CA TYR A 31 -8.72 -8.86 0.46
C TYR A 31 -9.79 -8.09 -0.31
N PRO A 32 -9.91 -8.33 -1.63
CA PRO A 32 -10.93 -7.63 -2.44
C PRO A 32 -12.34 -7.75 -1.89
N GLU A 33 -12.70 -8.91 -1.36
CA GLU A 33 -14.05 -9.14 -0.84
C GLU A 33 -14.31 -8.36 0.44
N ASP A 34 -13.26 -7.92 1.14
CA ASP A 34 -13.38 -7.13 2.37
C ASP A 34 -13.23 -5.64 2.12
N ASN A 35 -12.88 -5.24 0.91
CA ASN A 35 -12.60 -3.86 0.57
C ASN A 35 -13.75 -3.26 -0.24
N GLU A 36 -14.87 -3.08 0.41
CA GLU A 36 -16.04 -2.52 -0.25
C GLU A 36 -16.08 -1.01 -0.05
N PRO A 37 -16.61 -0.28 -1.03
CA PRO A 37 -17.27 -0.76 -2.25
C PRO A 37 -16.35 -1.02 -3.44
N GLU A 38 -15.06 -0.78 -3.29
CA GLU A 38 -14.11 -0.84 -4.42
C GLU A 38 -13.97 -2.25 -4.99
N GLY A 39 -14.00 -3.28 -4.13
CA GLY A 39 -13.89 -4.66 -4.58
C GLY A 39 -12.53 -5.04 -5.14
N VAL A 40 -11.49 -4.27 -4.83
CA VAL A 40 -10.11 -4.56 -5.23
C VAL A 40 -9.24 -4.69 -4.01
N ALA A 41 -8.09 -5.33 -4.14
CA ALA A 41 -7.16 -5.51 -3.03
C ALA A 41 -6.66 -4.15 -2.54
N GLY A 42 -6.37 -4.06 -1.25
CA GLY A 42 -5.82 -2.87 -0.64
C GLY A 42 -4.66 -3.22 0.28
N ILE A 43 -3.84 -2.24 0.59
CA ILE A 43 -2.79 -2.38 1.60
C ILE A 43 -2.73 -1.13 2.45
N CYS A 44 -2.26 -1.31 3.69
CA CYS A 44 -1.95 -0.21 4.58
C CYS A 44 -0.46 -0.22 4.85
N ILE A 45 0.17 0.94 4.83
CA ILE A 45 1.58 1.06 5.21
C ILE A 45 1.70 1.92 6.45
N GLU A 46 2.72 1.64 7.25
CA GLU A 46 3.04 2.40 8.44
C GLU A 46 4.53 2.71 8.46
N ASP A 47 4.98 3.44 9.46
CA ASP A 47 6.37 3.87 9.58
C ASP A 47 6.79 4.67 8.36
N CYS A 48 5.89 5.54 7.90
CA CYS A 48 6.09 6.31 6.69
C CYS A 48 6.66 7.67 7.04
N PRO A 49 7.86 8.04 6.54
CA PRO A 49 8.45 9.34 6.85
C PRO A 49 7.56 10.51 6.46
N GLN A 50 6.72 10.35 5.45
CA GLN A 50 5.80 11.38 5.00
C GLN A 50 4.64 11.61 5.98
N ARG A 51 4.35 10.61 6.80
CA ARG A 51 3.25 10.65 7.78
C ARG A 51 3.69 10.01 9.09
N PRO A 52 4.63 10.60 9.83
CA PRO A 52 5.13 10.00 11.08
C PRO A 52 3.99 9.75 12.06
N GLY A 53 3.96 8.54 12.62
CA GLY A 53 2.96 8.19 13.62
C GLY A 53 1.59 7.86 13.07
N ASP A 54 1.46 7.79 11.75
CA ASP A 54 0.19 7.52 11.09
C ASP A 54 0.34 6.35 10.13
N TRP A 55 -0.78 5.91 9.54
CA TRP A 55 -0.77 4.88 8.52
C TRP A 55 -1.49 5.40 7.28
N ILE A 56 -1.17 4.84 6.13
CA ILE A 56 -1.77 5.26 4.86
C ILE A 56 -2.32 4.02 4.15
N GLY A 57 -3.57 4.11 3.70
CA GLY A 57 -4.20 3.03 2.96
C GLY A 57 -4.20 3.31 1.47
N PHE A 58 -3.99 2.27 0.68
CA PHE A 58 -4.04 2.35 -0.78
C PHE A 58 -4.91 1.23 -1.32
N ASN A 59 -5.75 1.54 -2.29
CA ASN A 59 -6.41 0.53 -3.10
C ASN A 59 -5.50 0.20 -4.29
N GLU A 60 -5.64 -1.00 -4.81
CA GLU A 60 -4.77 -1.48 -5.88
C GLU A 60 -4.70 -0.50 -7.06
N HIS A 61 -5.85 0.06 -7.44
CA HIS A 61 -5.89 0.97 -8.59
C HIS A 61 -5.37 2.38 -8.28
N ASP A 62 -5.06 2.66 -7.02
CA ASP A 62 -4.44 3.94 -6.64
C ASP A 62 -2.92 3.89 -6.74
N ILE A 63 -2.37 2.73 -7.03
CA ILE A 63 -0.93 2.50 -7.08
C ILE A 63 -0.47 2.39 -8.51
N LYS A 64 0.48 3.25 -8.89
CA LYS A 64 1.11 3.21 -10.20
C LYS A 64 2.26 2.21 -10.22
N GLU A 65 3.05 2.18 -9.14
CA GLU A 65 4.19 1.29 -9.03
C GLU A 65 4.47 0.99 -7.57
N ILE A 66 4.90 -0.23 -7.28
CA ILE A 66 5.32 -0.61 -5.93
C ILE A 66 6.61 -1.44 -6.04
N LYS A 67 7.58 -1.13 -5.17
CA LYS A 67 8.85 -1.84 -5.11
C LYS A 67 9.14 -2.25 -3.69
N ILE A 68 9.65 -3.47 -3.52
CA ILE A 68 10.14 -3.95 -2.22
C ILE A 68 11.57 -3.44 -2.08
N ILE A 69 11.87 -2.78 -0.97
CA ILE A 69 13.16 -2.11 -0.78
C ILE A 69 13.94 -2.57 0.44
N ASP A 70 13.45 -3.56 1.17
CA ASP A 70 14.20 -4.09 2.33
C ASP A 70 15.08 -5.29 1.97
#